data_978ec847f8bf43bb7846d700f0ac31ed
#
_entry.id   978ec847f8bf43bb7846d700f0ac31ed
#
_cell.length_a   1.000
_cell.length_b   1.000
_cell.length_c   1.000
_cell.angle_alpha   90.00
_cell.angle_beta   90.00
_cell.angle_gamma   90.00
#
_symmetry.space_group_name_H-M   'P 1'
#
loop_
_entity.id
_entity.type
_entity.pdbx_description
1 polymer ?
#
loop_
_entity_poly.entity_id
_entity_poly.type
_entity_poly.pdbx_seq_one_letter_code
_entity_poly.pdbx_strand_id
1 'polypeptide(L)'
;MFQPVALPLWLLVVILLFAAVTFASHFLFPSVRWFFRRRMEKAVAQLNTRLTRPIEPFKLARRHDMIQRLIYDGEVWAAISEHARAEGVPENVAFERARRYAREIVPSFSATLYYGFAIRFARFLSRKLYRVRLGHHAADTLASIDRSATVVFVMNHRSNMDYVLVTYLAAEQSALSYAVGEWARVWPLSRLIRAMGAYFIRRRSRGELYRRVLARYVALATEGGVTQAVFPEGGLSLDGALAKPKLGILRYIVDGYDAEERDVVFIPVAINYDRVFEDKILVAAGQRGDRRFGARISVVVKYIWRITWRWATGRYHRFGYAAVSFGAPLSLRAFAGTKPPLIEDLASDLMRRIGAVVPVLPVPLAASVFLSAKAPLS
;
A
#
# COMPACT_ATOMS: atom_id res chain seq x y z
N MET A 1 38.19 56.41 1.93
CA MET A 1 39.46 55.88 1.38
C MET A 1 39.21 54.35 1.20
N PHE A 2 38.95 53.90 -0.02
CA PHE A 2 38.74 52.47 -0.31
C PHE A 2 40.11 51.85 -0.55
N GLN A 3 40.53 50.92 0.33
CA GLN A 3 41.73 50.13 0.06
C GLN A 3 41.41 49.09 -1.00
N PRO A 4 42.21 48.98 -2.07
CA PRO A 4 42.04 47.93 -3.06
C PRO A 4 42.35 46.56 -2.44
N VAL A 5 41.38 45.63 -2.48
CA VAL A 5 41.59 44.24 -2.04
C VAL A 5 42.15 43.49 -3.25
N ALA A 6 43.39 43.09 -3.21
CA ALA A 6 44.03 42.26 -4.21
C ALA A 6 43.55 40.80 -4.04
N LEU A 7 42.62 40.37 -4.85
CA LEU A 7 42.18 38.98 -4.87
C LEU A 7 43.01 38.16 -5.88
N PRO A 8 43.54 36.99 -5.53
CA PRO A 8 44.18 36.08 -6.50
C PRO A 8 43.21 35.73 -7.63
N LEU A 9 43.73 35.71 -8.87
CA LEU A 9 42.91 35.48 -10.06
C LEU A 9 42.06 34.20 -9.98
N TRP A 10 42.61 33.13 -9.42
CA TRP A 10 41.89 31.87 -9.22
C TRP A 10 40.69 32.02 -8.28
N LEU A 11 40.79 32.82 -7.21
CA LEU A 11 39.71 33.07 -6.26
C LEU A 11 38.60 33.91 -6.91
N LEU A 12 38.95 34.90 -7.73
CA LEU A 12 37.97 35.67 -8.51
C LEU A 12 37.22 34.77 -9.48
N VAL A 13 37.91 33.86 -10.18
CA VAL A 13 37.28 32.89 -11.08
C VAL A 13 36.30 31.97 -10.32
N VAL A 14 36.68 31.47 -9.14
CA VAL A 14 35.81 30.62 -8.30
C VAL A 14 34.56 31.39 -7.85
N ILE A 15 34.70 32.65 -7.42
CA ILE A 15 33.59 33.52 -7.01
C ILE A 15 32.64 33.76 -8.18
N LEU A 16 33.16 34.08 -9.37
CA LEU A 16 32.36 34.33 -10.58
C LEU A 16 31.64 33.03 -11.02
N LEU A 17 32.32 31.90 -10.95
CA LEU A 17 31.74 30.60 -11.28
C LEU A 17 30.63 30.23 -10.29
N PHE A 18 30.83 30.46 -9.00
CA PHE A 18 29.81 30.25 -7.97
C PHE A 18 28.61 31.18 -8.14
N ALA A 19 28.87 32.49 -8.44
CA ALA A 19 27.80 33.45 -8.71
C ALA A 19 27.03 33.08 -9.98
N ALA A 20 27.72 32.67 -11.07
CA ALA A 20 27.09 32.20 -12.30
C ALA A 20 26.25 30.95 -12.10
N VAL A 21 26.76 29.97 -11.35
CA VAL A 21 26.02 28.74 -11.00
C VAL A 21 24.78 29.05 -10.13
N THR A 22 24.94 29.94 -9.16
CA THR A 22 23.84 30.36 -8.28
C THR A 22 22.77 31.12 -9.05
N PHE A 23 23.17 32.06 -9.91
CA PHE A 23 22.28 32.81 -10.81
C PHE A 23 21.57 31.86 -11.79
N ALA A 24 22.31 31.00 -12.48
CA ALA A 24 21.78 30.02 -13.40
C ALA A 24 20.80 29.06 -12.68
N SER A 25 21.08 28.65 -11.44
CA SER A 25 20.19 27.81 -10.64
C SER A 25 18.87 28.50 -10.35
N HIS A 26 18.86 29.80 -10.06
CA HIS A 26 17.61 30.55 -9.80
C HIS A 26 16.69 30.64 -11.02
N PHE A 27 17.24 30.76 -12.22
CA PHE A 27 16.48 30.89 -13.46
C PHE A 27 16.20 29.54 -14.13
N LEU A 28 17.17 28.62 -14.16
CA LEU A 28 17.03 27.33 -14.84
C LEU A 28 16.20 26.31 -14.04
N PHE A 29 16.33 26.27 -12.71
CA PHE A 29 15.59 25.29 -11.91
C PHE A 29 14.06 25.43 -11.97
N PRO A 30 13.46 26.63 -11.95
CA PRO A 30 12.01 26.76 -12.12
C PRO A 30 11.55 26.30 -13.50
N SER A 31 12.26 26.69 -14.57
CA SER A 31 11.95 26.33 -15.96
C SER A 31 12.13 24.85 -16.22
N VAL A 32 13.20 24.25 -15.72
CA VAL A 32 13.48 22.82 -15.81
C VAL A 32 12.43 22.03 -15.02
N ARG A 33 12.08 22.46 -13.80
CA ARG A 33 11.01 21.84 -13.01
C ARG A 33 9.67 21.93 -13.71
N TRP A 34 9.34 23.07 -14.31
CA TRP A 34 8.09 23.25 -15.06
C TRP A 34 8.05 22.34 -16.29
N PHE A 35 9.15 22.24 -17.06
CA PHE A 35 9.28 21.37 -18.23
C PHE A 35 9.08 19.90 -17.85
N PHE A 36 9.79 19.42 -16.83
CA PHE A 36 9.63 18.05 -16.35
C PHE A 36 8.23 17.80 -15.80
N ARG A 37 7.65 18.77 -15.08
CA ARG A 37 6.28 18.66 -14.58
C ARG A 37 5.28 18.50 -15.71
N ARG A 38 5.35 19.35 -16.73
CA ARG A 38 4.45 19.27 -17.90
C ARG A 38 4.61 17.97 -18.67
N ARG A 39 5.85 17.48 -18.80
CA ARG A 39 6.14 16.18 -19.42
C ARG A 39 5.56 15.03 -18.60
N MET A 40 5.64 15.10 -17.28
CA MET A 40 5.06 14.14 -16.36
C MET A 40 3.53 14.15 -16.42
N GLU A 41 2.90 15.32 -16.43
CA GLU A 41 1.45 15.46 -16.56
C GLU A 41 0.96 14.84 -17.87
N LYS A 42 1.64 15.10 -18.99
CA LYS A 42 1.33 14.46 -20.28
C LYS A 42 1.52 12.93 -20.24
N ALA A 43 2.58 12.45 -19.62
CA ALA A 43 2.82 11.00 -19.48
C ALA A 43 1.74 10.33 -18.60
N VAL A 44 1.30 10.96 -17.53
CA VAL A 44 0.20 10.48 -16.68
C VAL A 44 -1.13 10.52 -17.46
N ALA A 45 -1.40 11.57 -18.22
CA ALA A 45 -2.60 11.65 -19.06
C ALA A 45 -2.64 10.51 -20.10
N GLN A 46 -1.52 10.27 -20.80
CA GLN A 46 -1.39 9.12 -21.72
C GLN A 46 -1.51 7.77 -21.03
N LEU A 47 -1.01 7.65 -19.79
CA LEU A 47 -1.16 6.43 -19.01
C LEU A 47 -2.63 6.21 -18.63
N ASN A 48 -3.32 7.24 -18.20
CA ASN A 48 -4.73 7.18 -17.81
C ASN A 48 -5.66 6.75 -18.98
N THR A 49 -5.27 7.01 -20.24
CA THR A 49 -6.04 6.50 -21.40
C THR A 49 -5.93 4.97 -21.57
N ARG A 50 -4.90 4.36 -21.02
CA ARG A 50 -4.65 2.91 -21.10
C ARG A 50 -5.13 2.13 -19.89
N LEU A 51 -5.35 2.81 -18.78
CA LEU A 51 -5.81 2.16 -17.55
C LEU A 51 -7.33 2.01 -17.57
N THR A 52 -7.82 0.87 -17.15
CA THR A 52 -9.25 0.64 -16.93
C THR A 52 -9.81 1.64 -15.93
N ARG A 53 -9.01 1.98 -14.89
CA ARG A 53 -9.31 3.01 -13.90
C ARG A 53 -8.20 4.04 -13.89
N PRO A 54 -8.51 5.31 -14.18
CA PRO A 54 -7.52 6.37 -14.19
C PRO A 54 -6.95 6.59 -12.77
N ILE A 55 -5.75 7.15 -12.72
CA ILE A 55 -5.15 7.58 -11.46
C ILE A 55 -5.83 8.88 -11.08
N GLU A 56 -6.58 8.86 -10.01
CA GLU A 56 -7.34 10.01 -9.52
C GLU A 56 -6.43 11.18 -9.11
N PRO A 57 -6.89 12.43 -9.28
CA PRO A 57 -6.14 13.63 -8.93
C PRO A 57 -5.68 13.64 -7.46
N PHE A 58 -6.50 13.12 -6.56
CA PHE A 58 -6.17 12.98 -5.14
C PHE A 58 -4.85 12.21 -4.94
N LYS A 59 -4.65 11.10 -5.66
CA LYS A 59 -3.43 10.29 -5.57
C LYS A 59 -2.20 10.98 -6.17
N LEU A 60 -2.41 11.86 -7.14
CA LEU A 60 -1.35 12.64 -7.80
C LEU A 60 -1.00 13.93 -7.06
N ALA A 61 -1.82 14.33 -6.07
CA ALA A 61 -1.60 15.53 -5.28
C ALA A 61 -0.23 15.51 -4.58
N ARG A 62 0.37 16.68 -4.41
CA ARG A 62 1.64 16.78 -3.69
C ARG A 62 1.45 16.37 -2.24
N ARG A 63 2.40 15.58 -1.75
CA ARG A 63 2.35 15.10 -0.36
C ARG A 63 2.21 16.26 0.66
N HIS A 64 2.85 17.39 0.40
CA HIS A 64 2.74 18.57 1.26
C HIS A 64 1.31 19.07 1.33
N ASP A 65 0.68 19.26 0.16
CA ASP A 65 -0.69 19.78 0.05
C ASP A 65 -1.69 18.82 0.72
N MET A 66 -1.48 17.52 0.57
CA MET A 66 -2.29 16.50 1.25
C MET A 66 -2.13 16.51 2.77
N ILE A 67 -0.91 16.73 3.26
CA ILE A 67 -0.67 16.91 4.71
C ILE A 67 -1.39 18.16 5.21
N GLN A 68 -1.32 19.27 4.47
CA GLN A 68 -2.02 20.50 4.85
C GLN A 68 -3.55 20.28 4.85
N ARG A 69 -4.09 19.72 3.76
CA ARG A 69 -5.53 19.40 3.68
C ARG A 69 -5.98 18.56 4.87
N LEU A 70 -5.18 17.55 5.28
CA LEU A 70 -5.53 16.65 6.37
C LEU A 70 -5.48 17.34 7.74
N ILE A 71 -4.45 18.13 8.04
CA ILE A 71 -4.30 18.75 9.37
C ILE A 71 -5.23 19.94 9.60
N TYR A 72 -5.68 20.61 8.52
CA TYR A 72 -6.66 21.69 8.59
C TYR A 72 -8.09 21.21 8.32
N ASP A 73 -8.31 19.90 8.20
CA ASP A 73 -9.65 19.33 8.12
C ASP A 73 -10.38 19.50 9.46
N GLY A 74 -11.69 19.84 9.38
CA GLY A 74 -12.49 20.15 10.56
C GLY A 74 -12.56 19.03 11.59
N GLU A 75 -12.66 17.77 11.16
CA GLU A 75 -12.70 16.62 12.05
C GLU A 75 -11.34 16.40 12.76
N VAL A 76 -10.24 16.59 12.02
CA VAL A 76 -8.89 16.49 12.59
C VAL A 76 -8.63 17.65 13.56
N TRP A 77 -9.11 18.84 13.23
CA TRP A 77 -8.99 20.01 14.12
C TRP A 77 -9.75 19.79 15.42
N ALA A 78 -11.00 19.31 15.35
CA ALA A 78 -11.77 18.95 16.54
C ALA A 78 -11.04 17.90 17.40
N ALA A 79 -10.46 16.89 16.77
CA ALA A 79 -9.67 15.87 17.47
C ALA A 79 -8.38 16.42 18.10
N ILE A 80 -7.76 17.46 17.51
CA ILE A 80 -6.59 18.16 18.09
C ILE A 80 -7.00 18.89 19.37
N SER A 81 -8.09 19.66 19.33
CA SER A 81 -8.59 20.42 20.48
C SER A 81 -9.07 19.50 21.61
N GLU A 82 -9.72 18.38 21.25
CA GLU A 82 -10.12 17.35 22.21
C GLU A 82 -8.90 16.72 22.88
N HIS A 83 -7.90 16.33 22.10
CA HIS A 83 -6.65 15.75 22.60
C HIS A 83 -5.88 16.72 23.50
N ALA A 84 -5.81 18.01 23.13
CA ALA A 84 -5.18 19.05 23.94
C ALA A 84 -5.81 19.16 25.33
N ARG A 85 -7.15 19.17 25.38
CA ARG A 85 -7.93 19.22 26.62
C ARG A 85 -7.74 17.94 27.47
N ALA A 86 -7.81 16.76 26.82
CA ALA A 86 -7.72 15.50 27.53
C ALA A 86 -6.32 15.24 28.14
N GLU A 87 -5.27 15.65 27.46
CA GLU A 87 -3.87 15.47 27.90
C GLU A 87 -3.33 16.67 28.69
N GLY A 88 -4.10 17.76 28.83
CA GLY A 88 -3.66 18.98 29.52
C GLY A 88 -2.47 19.67 28.83
N VAL A 89 -2.35 19.55 27.49
CA VAL A 89 -1.26 20.15 26.73
C VAL A 89 -1.76 21.33 25.88
N PRO A 90 -0.91 22.32 25.57
CA PRO A 90 -1.27 23.41 24.66
C PRO A 90 -1.68 22.90 23.28
N GLU A 91 -2.64 23.55 22.60
CA GLU A 91 -3.14 23.16 21.28
C GLU A 91 -2.04 23.10 20.21
N ASN A 92 -1.06 23.99 20.27
CA ASN A 92 0.08 23.96 19.33
C ASN A 92 0.92 22.67 19.47
N VAL A 93 1.04 22.11 20.66
CA VAL A 93 1.72 20.84 20.92
C VAL A 93 0.92 19.67 20.34
N ALA A 94 -0.41 19.66 20.56
CA ALA A 94 -1.29 18.67 19.98
C ALA A 94 -1.32 18.77 18.43
N PHE A 95 -1.33 19.98 17.87
CA PHE A 95 -1.24 20.24 16.43
C PHE A 95 0.05 19.68 15.82
N GLU A 96 1.21 19.96 16.40
CA GLU A 96 2.47 19.41 15.91
C GLU A 96 2.53 17.88 16.03
N ARG A 97 1.84 17.29 17.00
CA ARG A 97 1.69 15.84 17.13
C ARG A 97 0.83 15.29 16.00
N ALA A 98 -0.32 15.90 15.69
CA ALA A 98 -1.17 15.53 14.56
C ALA A 98 -0.44 15.69 13.21
N ARG A 99 0.30 16.79 13.04
CA ARG A 99 1.14 17.03 11.86
C ARG A 99 2.22 15.97 11.68
N ARG A 100 2.82 15.50 12.76
CA ARG A 100 3.78 14.38 12.75
C ARG A 100 3.09 13.09 12.30
N TYR A 101 1.87 12.82 12.77
CA TYR A 101 1.08 11.67 12.35
C TYR A 101 0.68 11.77 10.88
N ALA A 102 0.23 12.92 10.41
CA ALA A 102 -0.08 13.15 9.01
C ALA A 102 1.15 12.92 8.10
N ARG A 103 2.33 13.42 8.50
CA ARG A 103 3.60 13.14 7.80
C ARG A 103 4.00 11.66 7.80
N GLU A 104 3.54 10.90 8.76
CA GLU A 104 3.79 9.47 8.81
C GLU A 104 2.84 8.71 7.89
N ILE A 105 1.56 9.06 7.89
CA ILE A 105 0.49 8.39 7.17
C ILE A 105 0.52 8.72 5.67
N VAL A 106 0.54 10.00 5.31
CA VAL A 106 0.40 10.44 3.91
C VAL A 106 1.55 9.94 3.02
N PRO A 107 1.25 9.19 1.94
CA PRO A 107 2.25 8.71 0.98
C PRO A 107 2.83 9.82 0.12
N SER A 108 3.82 9.50 -0.69
CA SER A 108 4.39 10.37 -1.73
C SER A 108 4.39 9.63 -3.06
N PHE A 109 3.21 9.41 -3.62
CA PHE A 109 3.06 8.62 -4.83
C PHE A 109 3.83 9.19 -6.03
N SER A 110 4.49 8.30 -6.77
CA SER A 110 5.18 8.62 -8.01
C SER A 110 4.72 7.66 -9.11
N ALA A 111 3.94 8.16 -10.05
CA ALA A 111 3.45 7.37 -11.18
C ALA A 111 4.61 6.78 -12.02
N THR A 112 5.68 7.54 -12.21
CA THR A 112 6.88 7.08 -12.93
C THR A 112 7.56 5.91 -12.22
N LEU A 113 7.74 5.99 -10.89
CA LEU A 113 8.33 4.90 -10.13
C LEU A 113 7.41 3.68 -10.12
N TYR A 114 6.11 3.90 -9.95
CA TYR A 114 5.12 2.83 -9.89
C TYR A 114 5.04 2.07 -11.22
N TYR A 115 4.76 2.75 -12.33
CA TYR A 115 4.58 2.11 -13.65
C TYR A 115 5.90 1.84 -14.36
N GLY A 116 6.92 2.66 -14.15
CA GLY A 116 8.23 2.50 -14.77
C GLY A 116 9.08 1.38 -14.15
N PHE A 117 9.14 1.33 -12.82
CA PHE A 117 10.01 0.39 -12.11
C PHE A 117 9.23 -0.65 -11.31
N ALA A 118 8.32 -0.25 -10.41
CA ALA A 118 7.74 -1.14 -9.42
C ALA A 118 6.97 -2.31 -10.05
N ILE A 119 6.14 -2.06 -11.07
CA ILE A 119 5.40 -3.11 -11.78
C ILE A 119 6.34 -4.08 -12.49
N ARG A 120 7.38 -3.57 -13.17
CA ARG A 120 8.36 -4.42 -13.87
C ARG A 120 9.12 -5.30 -12.88
N PHE A 121 9.52 -4.70 -11.76
CA PHE A 121 10.18 -5.42 -10.67
C PHE A 121 9.25 -6.46 -10.03
N ALA A 122 8.00 -6.10 -9.76
CA ALA A 122 6.99 -7.01 -9.22
C ALA A 122 6.73 -8.19 -10.16
N ARG A 123 6.60 -7.93 -11.46
CA ARG A 123 6.47 -8.96 -12.50
C ARG A 123 7.69 -9.89 -12.52
N PHE A 124 8.89 -9.31 -12.54
CA PHE A 124 10.14 -10.08 -12.53
C PHE A 124 10.24 -10.95 -11.28
N LEU A 125 10.04 -10.37 -10.10
CA LEU A 125 10.16 -11.08 -8.83
C LEU A 125 9.12 -12.19 -8.70
N SER A 126 7.85 -11.89 -9.00
CA SER A 126 6.77 -12.88 -8.95
C SER A 126 7.04 -14.07 -9.87
N ARG A 127 7.45 -13.82 -11.13
CA ARG A 127 7.73 -14.89 -12.10
C ARG A 127 9.02 -15.65 -11.81
N LYS A 128 9.98 -15.03 -11.14
CA LYS A 128 11.20 -15.69 -10.72
C LYS A 128 10.95 -16.63 -9.54
N LEU A 129 10.18 -16.17 -8.56
CA LEU A 129 9.90 -16.94 -7.34
C LEU A 129 8.84 -18.03 -7.56
N TYR A 130 7.81 -17.73 -8.37
CA TYR A 130 6.62 -18.57 -8.52
C TYR A 130 6.25 -18.81 -9.97
N ARG A 131 5.48 -19.87 -10.20
CA ARG A 131 4.63 -20.05 -11.39
C ARG A 131 3.31 -19.33 -11.11
N VAL A 132 3.21 -18.06 -11.52
CA VAL A 132 2.02 -17.26 -11.28
C VAL A 132 0.85 -17.75 -12.11
N ARG A 133 -0.31 -17.94 -11.47
CA ARG A 133 -1.58 -18.32 -12.09
C ARG A 133 -2.67 -17.32 -11.70
N LEU A 134 -3.47 -16.95 -12.66
CA LEU A 134 -4.73 -16.27 -12.44
C LEU A 134 -5.79 -17.36 -12.31
N GLY A 135 -6.45 -17.42 -11.16
CA GLY A 135 -7.54 -18.36 -10.91
C GLY A 135 -8.86 -17.81 -11.47
N HIS A 136 -9.94 -17.95 -10.70
CA HIS A 136 -11.21 -17.35 -11.08
C HIS A 136 -11.03 -15.84 -11.28
N HIS A 137 -11.43 -15.35 -12.45
CA HIS A 137 -11.27 -13.95 -12.82
C HIS A 137 -12.56 -13.46 -13.47
N ALA A 138 -13.29 -12.64 -12.72
CA ALA A 138 -14.49 -11.99 -13.22
C ALA A 138 -14.12 -10.75 -14.04
N ALA A 139 -13.37 -10.93 -15.16
CA ALA A 139 -12.89 -9.80 -15.97
C ALA A 139 -14.03 -8.91 -16.46
N ASP A 140 -15.10 -9.51 -16.94
CA ASP A 140 -16.29 -8.78 -17.43
C ASP A 140 -16.98 -8.03 -16.29
N THR A 141 -17.01 -8.64 -15.10
CA THR A 141 -17.60 -8.03 -13.90
C THR A 141 -16.76 -6.85 -13.41
N LEU A 142 -15.42 -6.93 -13.49
CA LEU A 142 -14.55 -5.80 -13.15
C LEU A 142 -14.69 -4.65 -14.16
N ALA A 143 -14.89 -4.96 -15.43
CA ALA A 143 -15.12 -3.98 -16.47
C ALA A 143 -16.49 -3.28 -16.34
N SER A 144 -17.47 -3.95 -15.73
CA SER A 144 -18.82 -3.41 -15.52
C SER A 144 -18.93 -2.43 -14.33
N ILE A 145 -17.90 -2.32 -13.47
CA ILE A 145 -17.90 -1.41 -12.35
C ILE A 145 -17.85 0.04 -12.87
N ASP A 146 -18.76 0.88 -12.39
CA ASP A 146 -18.78 2.30 -12.73
C ASP A 146 -17.41 2.94 -12.51
N ARG A 147 -16.93 3.69 -13.52
CA ARG A 147 -15.64 4.38 -13.46
C ARG A 147 -15.57 5.42 -12.34
N SER A 148 -16.70 5.98 -11.97
CA SER A 148 -16.80 6.93 -10.85
C SER A 148 -16.67 6.25 -9.49
N ALA A 149 -16.97 4.98 -9.34
CA ALA A 149 -16.91 4.26 -8.06
C ALA A 149 -15.49 4.13 -7.53
N THR A 150 -15.34 4.22 -6.22
CA THR A 150 -14.08 3.90 -5.52
C THR A 150 -13.93 2.40 -5.36
N VAL A 151 -12.83 1.84 -5.85
CA VAL A 151 -12.57 0.40 -5.75
C VAL A 151 -11.67 0.08 -4.57
N VAL A 152 -12.09 -0.91 -3.78
CA VAL A 152 -11.33 -1.43 -2.65
C VAL A 152 -11.13 -2.93 -2.81
N PHE A 153 -9.89 -3.35 -3.06
CA PHE A 153 -9.52 -4.76 -3.08
C PHE A 153 -9.40 -5.26 -1.64
N VAL A 154 -10.17 -6.27 -1.28
CA VAL A 154 -10.17 -6.87 0.05
C VAL A 154 -9.57 -8.26 -0.05
N MET A 155 -8.45 -8.51 0.62
CA MET A 155 -7.60 -9.67 0.37
C MET A 155 -7.26 -10.43 1.64
N ASN A 156 -7.15 -11.76 1.55
CA ASN A 156 -6.49 -12.54 2.59
C ASN A 156 -4.97 -12.29 2.59
N HIS A 157 -4.29 -12.57 3.69
CA HIS A 157 -2.86 -12.23 3.85
C HIS A 157 -2.00 -13.45 4.18
N ARG A 158 -1.35 -14.01 3.18
CA ARG A 158 -0.52 -15.23 3.27
C ARG A 158 0.97 -14.92 3.39
N SER A 159 1.45 -13.90 2.67
CA SER A 159 2.86 -13.57 2.51
C SER A 159 3.07 -12.08 2.29
N ASN A 160 4.24 -11.55 2.62
CA ASN A 160 4.62 -10.21 2.17
C ASN A 160 4.72 -10.12 0.64
N MET A 161 4.80 -11.26 -0.05
CA MET A 161 4.71 -11.33 -1.51
C MET A 161 3.32 -10.97 -2.05
N ASP A 162 2.28 -10.97 -1.23
CA ASP A 162 0.91 -10.59 -1.65
C ASP A 162 0.88 -9.19 -2.23
N TYR A 163 1.56 -8.22 -1.59
CA TYR A 163 1.70 -6.85 -2.11
C TYR A 163 2.32 -6.81 -3.50
N VAL A 164 3.37 -7.62 -3.72
CA VAL A 164 4.11 -7.68 -4.98
C VAL A 164 3.26 -8.36 -6.06
N LEU A 165 2.65 -9.48 -5.73
CA LEU A 165 1.86 -10.30 -6.66
C LEU A 165 0.60 -9.55 -7.13
N VAL A 166 -0.15 -8.93 -6.21
CA VAL A 166 -1.36 -8.18 -6.57
C VAL A 166 -1.01 -6.88 -7.30
N THR A 167 0.08 -6.18 -6.90
CA THR A 167 0.57 -5.03 -7.68
C THR A 167 0.89 -5.42 -9.12
N TYR A 168 1.50 -6.58 -9.35
CA TYR A 168 1.78 -7.07 -10.70
C TYR A 168 0.49 -7.39 -11.47
N LEU A 169 -0.46 -8.09 -10.85
CA LEU A 169 -1.68 -8.55 -11.55
C LEU A 169 -2.72 -7.43 -11.73
N ALA A 170 -2.81 -6.48 -10.80
CA ALA A 170 -3.70 -5.34 -10.91
C ALA A 170 -3.09 -4.15 -11.68
N ALA A 171 -1.85 -4.26 -12.13
CA ALA A 171 -1.08 -3.17 -12.75
C ALA A 171 -1.75 -2.55 -13.99
N GLU A 172 -2.44 -3.35 -14.76
CA GLU A 172 -3.13 -2.92 -15.98
C GLU A 172 -4.48 -2.26 -15.68
N GLN A 173 -4.99 -2.46 -14.49
CA GLN A 173 -6.30 -1.94 -14.09
C GLN A 173 -6.20 -0.63 -13.32
N SER A 174 -5.31 -0.53 -12.33
CA SER A 174 -5.20 0.66 -11.48
C SER A 174 -3.90 0.71 -10.68
N ALA A 175 -3.57 1.90 -10.19
CA ALA A 175 -2.53 2.10 -9.18
C ALA A 175 -3.09 1.85 -7.78
N LEU A 176 -2.63 0.81 -7.11
CA LEU A 176 -3.11 0.44 -5.77
C LEU A 176 -2.46 1.28 -4.66
N SER A 177 -3.23 1.59 -3.63
CA SER A 177 -2.76 2.14 -2.35
C SER A 177 -2.94 1.12 -1.24
N TYR A 178 -1.89 0.82 -0.50
CA TYR A 178 -1.88 -0.20 0.55
C TYR A 178 -1.68 0.39 1.93
N ALA A 179 -2.37 -0.18 2.92
CA ALA A 179 -2.05 0.00 4.31
C ALA A 179 -0.88 -0.93 4.71
N VAL A 180 0.27 -0.38 5.06
CA VAL A 180 1.48 -1.14 5.39
C VAL A 180 1.86 -0.94 6.86
N GLY A 181 2.19 -2.03 7.55
CA GLY A 181 2.57 -1.99 8.96
C GLY A 181 3.96 -1.38 9.23
N GLU A 182 4.24 -1.14 10.49
CA GLU A 182 5.47 -0.47 10.98
C GLU A 182 6.78 -1.17 10.55
N TRP A 183 6.76 -2.47 10.29
CA TRP A 183 7.94 -3.25 9.91
C TRP A 183 8.63 -2.73 8.63
N ALA A 184 7.87 -2.09 7.76
CA ALA A 184 8.37 -1.56 6.48
C ALA A 184 8.94 -0.12 6.59
N ARG A 185 9.03 0.44 7.81
CA ARG A 185 9.52 1.82 8.06
C ARG A 185 11.04 1.94 8.09
N VAL A 186 11.75 1.00 7.49
CA VAL A 186 13.23 0.99 7.43
C VAL A 186 13.70 1.73 6.18
N TRP A 187 14.69 2.61 6.33
CA TRP A 187 15.36 3.26 5.20
C TRP A 187 16.25 2.25 4.44
N PRO A 188 16.28 2.23 3.11
CA PRO A 188 15.57 3.07 2.12
C PRO A 188 14.17 2.53 1.72
N LEU A 189 13.77 1.35 2.21
CA LEU A 189 12.53 0.67 1.85
C LEU A 189 11.28 1.54 2.08
N SER A 190 11.26 2.28 3.17
CA SER A 190 10.13 3.17 3.50
C SER A 190 9.90 4.26 2.46
N ARG A 191 10.97 4.77 1.83
CA ARG A 191 10.85 5.75 0.74
C ARG A 191 10.24 5.12 -0.52
N LEU A 192 10.70 3.93 -0.88
CA LEU A 192 10.18 3.18 -2.02
C LEU A 192 8.70 2.86 -1.84
N ILE A 193 8.32 2.32 -0.68
CA ILE A 193 6.94 1.95 -0.36
C ILE A 193 6.01 3.17 -0.41
N ARG A 194 6.41 4.33 0.14
CA ARG A 194 5.64 5.57 0.03
C ARG A 194 5.49 6.05 -1.41
N ALA A 195 6.55 5.94 -2.20
CA ALA A 195 6.53 6.34 -3.61
C ALA A 195 5.66 5.40 -4.47
N MET A 196 5.40 4.18 -3.99
CA MET A 196 4.42 3.26 -4.56
C MET A 196 2.97 3.58 -4.14
N GLY A 197 2.74 4.60 -3.31
CA GLY A 197 1.41 5.01 -2.86
C GLY A 197 0.90 4.29 -1.63
N ALA A 198 1.74 3.52 -0.94
CA ALA A 198 1.37 2.90 0.32
C ALA A 198 1.47 3.88 1.48
N TYR A 199 0.54 3.78 2.42
CA TYR A 199 0.53 4.54 3.66
C TYR A 199 0.85 3.64 4.86
N PHE A 200 1.57 4.22 5.85
CA PHE A 200 1.98 3.47 7.01
C PHE A 200 0.96 3.55 8.13
N ILE A 201 0.69 2.39 8.74
CA ILE A 201 -0.20 2.28 9.89
C ILE A 201 0.56 1.79 11.13
N ARG A 202 0.24 2.34 12.29
CA ARG A 202 0.69 1.84 13.60
C ARG A 202 -0.33 0.84 14.13
N ARG A 203 0.00 -0.43 14.09
CA ARG A 203 -0.90 -1.50 14.56
C ARG A 203 -1.15 -1.46 16.07
N ARG A 204 -0.24 -0.87 16.84
CA ARG A 204 -0.27 -0.81 18.32
C ARG A 204 -0.63 0.56 18.88
N SER A 205 -0.86 1.56 18.03
CA SER A 205 -1.23 2.88 18.53
C SER A 205 -2.64 2.85 19.08
N ARG A 206 -2.76 3.10 20.39
CA ARG A 206 -4.03 3.28 21.08
C ARG A 206 -4.45 4.76 21.15
N GLY A 207 -3.59 5.68 20.71
CA GLY A 207 -3.84 7.11 20.77
C GLY A 207 -5.01 7.53 19.88
N GLU A 208 -6.01 8.18 20.50
CA GLU A 208 -7.21 8.63 19.80
C GLU A 208 -6.88 9.58 18.65
N LEU A 209 -6.05 10.59 18.90
CA LEU A 209 -5.62 11.54 17.88
C LEU A 209 -5.02 10.85 16.64
N TYR A 210 -4.17 9.83 16.84
CA TYR A 210 -3.61 9.08 15.71
C TYR A 210 -4.69 8.38 14.89
N ARG A 211 -5.67 7.75 15.57
CA ARG A 211 -6.78 7.04 14.91
C ARG A 211 -7.66 7.99 14.11
N ARG A 212 -7.97 9.18 14.65
CA ARG A 212 -8.76 10.22 13.96
C ARG A 212 -8.04 10.73 12.71
N VAL A 213 -6.74 11.04 12.81
CA VAL A 213 -5.93 11.46 11.65
C VAL A 213 -5.88 10.37 10.59
N LEU A 214 -5.74 9.10 10.97
CA LEU A 214 -5.74 7.97 10.02
C LEU A 214 -7.12 7.75 9.40
N ALA A 215 -8.18 7.78 10.19
CA ALA A 215 -9.56 7.64 9.73
C ALA A 215 -9.89 8.70 8.68
N ARG A 216 -9.59 9.96 8.97
CA ARG A 216 -9.86 11.05 8.03
C ARG A 216 -9.03 10.95 6.74
N TYR A 217 -7.78 10.52 6.83
CA TYR A 217 -6.98 10.26 5.63
C TYR A 217 -7.61 9.15 4.75
N VAL A 218 -8.07 8.06 5.35
CA VAL A 218 -8.72 6.95 4.62
C VAL A 218 -10.03 7.40 4.00
N ALA A 219 -10.86 8.16 4.73
CA ALA A 219 -12.09 8.75 4.23
C ALA A 219 -11.83 9.66 3.03
N LEU A 220 -10.92 10.64 3.16
CA LEU A 220 -10.52 11.53 2.06
C LEU A 220 -9.98 10.78 0.82
N ALA A 221 -9.25 9.69 1.02
CA ALA A 221 -8.77 8.86 -0.07
C ALA A 221 -9.91 8.09 -0.76
N THR A 222 -10.92 7.66 0.01
CA THR A 222 -12.13 7.00 -0.50
C THR A 222 -13.01 7.97 -1.27
N GLU A 223 -13.30 9.13 -0.71
CA GLU A 223 -14.02 10.25 -1.35
C GLU A 223 -13.31 10.67 -2.67
N GLY A 224 -11.98 10.74 -2.63
CA GLY A 224 -11.13 11.07 -3.79
C GLY A 224 -10.97 9.97 -4.81
N GLY A 225 -11.68 8.85 -4.72
CA GLY A 225 -11.69 7.76 -5.70
C GLY A 225 -10.42 6.91 -5.76
N VAL A 226 -9.55 7.00 -4.75
CA VAL A 226 -8.29 6.25 -4.75
C VAL A 226 -8.55 4.76 -4.65
N THR A 227 -8.08 3.99 -5.63
CA THR A 227 -8.12 2.53 -5.54
C THR A 227 -7.25 2.05 -4.38
N GLN A 228 -7.88 1.39 -3.43
CA GLN A 228 -7.25 0.91 -2.21
C GLN A 228 -7.16 -0.62 -2.18
N ALA A 229 -6.23 -1.12 -1.36
CA ALA A 229 -6.11 -2.56 -1.11
C ALA A 229 -5.89 -2.79 0.38
N VAL A 230 -6.75 -3.61 0.98
CA VAL A 230 -6.79 -3.86 2.41
C VAL A 230 -6.71 -5.35 2.73
N PHE A 231 -6.02 -5.66 3.83
CA PHE A 231 -5.93 -7.00 4.39
C PHE A 231 -6.70 -7.02 5.71
N PRO A 232 -7.97 -7.43 5.73
CA PRO A 232 -8.80 -7.37 6.94
C PRO A 232 -8.27 -8.24 8.07
N GLU A 233 -7.53 -9.31 7.78
CA GLU A 233 -6.87 -10.14 8.78
C GLU A 233 -5.86 -9.36 9.65
N GLY A 234 -5.34 -8.25 9.13
CA GLY A 234 -4.42 -7.34 9.82
C GLY A 234 -3.06 -7.97 10.16
N GLY A 235 -2.72 -9.10 9.59
CA GLY A 235 -1.43 -9.79 9.74
C GLY A 235 -1.36 -11.02 8.88
N LEU A 236 -0.16 -11.60 8.73
CA LEU A 236 0.04 -12.84 8.00
C LEU A 236 -0.66 -14.01 8.71
N SER A 237 -1.29 -14.88 7.94
CA SER A 237 -1.80 -16.16 8.43
C SER A 237 -0.63 -17.06 8.85
N LEU A 238 -0.73 -17.71 10.00
CA LEU A 238 0.31 -18.60 10.53
C LEU A 238 0.08 -20.06 10.11
N ASP A 239 -1.18 -20.43 9.94
CA ASP A 239 -1.65 -21.81 9.68
C ASP A 239 -2.28 -21.97 8.30
N GLY A 240 -2.37 -20.87 7.54
CA GLY A 240 -3.04 -20.87 6.25
C GLY A 240 -4.57 -20.71 6.33
N ALA A 241 -5.20 -20.68 7.50
CA ALA A 241 -6.62 -20.39 7.64
C ALA A 241 -6.92 -18.89 7.46
N LEU A 242 -8.15 -18.57 7.10
CA LEU A 242 -8.67 -17.21 7.12
C LEU A 242 -8.93 -16.78 8.57
N ALA A 243 -8.34 -15.67 8.99
CA ALA A 243 -8.55 -15.14 10.32
C ALA A 243 -9.79 -14.25 10.40
N LYS A 244 -10.31 -14.06 11.61
CA LYS A 244 -11.40 -13.08 11.84
C LYS A 244 -10.98 -11.68 11.40
N PRO A 245 -11.85 -10.93 10.70
CA PRO A 245 -11.52 -9.61 10.19
C PRO A 245 -11.34 -8.58 11.31
N LYS A 246 -10.38 -7.69 11.14
CA LYS A 246 -10.20 -6.47 11.92
C LYS A 246 -10.90 -5.32 11.22
N LEU A 247 -11.82 -4.71 11.91
CA LEU A 247 -12.77 -3.77 11.30
C LEU A 247 -12.17 -2.36 11.04
N GLY A 248 -11.03 -2.00 11.66
CA GLY A 248 -10.55 -0.61 11.70
C GLY A 248 -10.50 0.10 10.36
N ILE A 249 -9.79 -0.43 9.36
CA ILE A 249 -9.69 0.22 8.04
C ILE A 249 -11.02 0.16 7.27
N LEU A 250 -11.72 -0.96 7.34
CA LEU A 250 -13.04 -1.10 6.70
C LEU A 250 -14.03 -0.09 7.29
N ARG A 251 -14.02 0.10 8.62
CA ARG A 251 -14.83 1.11 9.29
C ARG A 251 -14.53 2.51 8.77
N TYR A 252 -13.26 2.89 8.66
CA TYR A 252 -12.88 4.22 8.15
C TYR A 252 -13.33 4.45 6.70
N ILE A 253 -13.42 3.40 5.88
CA ILE A 253 -13.94 3.48 4.51
C ILE A 253 -15.45 3.66 4.54
N VAL A 254 -16.16 2.92 5.41
CA VAL A 254 -17.62 2.97 5.53
C VAL A 254 -18.08 4.27 6.19
N ASP A 255 -17.38 4.72 7.25
CA ASP A 255 -17.70 5.98 7.94
C ASP A 255 -17.54 7.20 7.03
N GLY A 256 -16.63 7.15 6.04
CA GLY A 256 -16.44 8.19 5.03
C GLY A 256 -17.28 7.99 3.76
N TYR A 257 -18.24 7.06 3.76
CA TYR A 257 -19.11 6.81 2.61
C TYR A 257 -20.33 7.70 2.62
N ASP A 258 -20.57 8.39 1.51
CA ASP A 258 -21.80 9.12 1.23
C ASP A 258 -22.56 8.44 0.08
N ALA A 259 -23.81 8.06 0.33
CA ALA A 259 -24.65 7.35 -0.65
C ALA A 259 -25.01 8.21 -1.86
N GLU A 260 -25.07 9.54 -1.71
CA GLU A 260 -25.42 10.49 -2.77
C GLU A 260 -24.23 10.80 -3.68
N GLU A 261 -23.01 10.57 -3.20
CA GLU A 261 -21.81 10.85 -3.97
C GLU A 261 -21.32 9.61 -4.72
N ARG A 262 -20.15 9.12 -4.36
CA ARG A 262 -19.39 8.07 -5.04
C ARG A 262 -19.64 6.72 -4.38
N ASP A 263 -20.07 5.72 -5.15
CA ASP A 263 -20.18 4.37 -4.61
C ASP A 263 -18.79 3.77 -4.26
N VAL A 264 -18.77 2.92 -3.26
CA VAL A 264 -17.59 2.12 -2.89
C VAL A 264 -17.83 0.67 -3.28
N VAL A 265 -16.99 0.14 -4.14
CA VAL A 265 -17.10 -1.23 -4.62
C VAL A 265 -15.96 -2.07 -4.08
N PHE A 266 -16.28 -3.05 -3.25
CA PHE A 266 -15.34 -4.02 -2.72
C PHE A 266 -15.14 -5.18 -3.68
N ILE A 267 -13.88 -5.54 -3.95
CA ILE A 267 -13.51 -6.68 -4.75
C ILE A 267 -12.83 -7.70 -3.83
N PRO A 268 -13.50 -8.84 -3.53
CA PRO A 268 -12.87 -9.92 -2.80
C PRO A 268 -11.73 -10.54 -3.62
N VAL A 269 -10.54 -10.66 -3.04
CA VAL A 269 -9.38 -11.25 -3.70
C VAL A 269 -8.82 -12.35 -2.82
N ALA A 270 -8.67 -13.53 -3.38
CA ALA A 270 -8.07 -14.65 -2.68
C ALA A 270 -6.71 -15.00 -3.27
N ILE A 271 -5.73 -15.18 -2.38
CA ILE A 271 -4.35 -15.50 -2.72
C ILE A 271 -3.96 -16.82 -2.07
N ASN A 272 -3.33 -17.70 -2.82
CA ASN A 272 -2.77 -18.92 -2.29
C ASN A 272 -1.42 -19.27 -2.93
N TYR A 273 -0.61 -20.05 -2.22
CA TYR A 273 0.73 -20.46 -2.61
C TYR A 273 0.94 -21.94 -2.36
N ASP A 274 1.69 -22.62 -3.24
CA ASP A 274 2.20 -23.95 -2.93
C ASP A 274 3.13 -23.90 -1.73
N ARG A 275 3.97 -22.88 -1.67
CA ARG A 275 4.88 -22.63 -0.57
C ARG A 275 5.05 -21.13 -0.35
N VAL A 276 4.80 -20.68 0.86
CA VAL A 276 4.97 -19.28 1.25
C VAL A 276 6.45 -18.95 1.39
N PHE A 277 6.86 -17.76 0.94
CA PHE A 277 8.27 -17.32 1.00
C PHE A 277 8.83 -17.32 2.43
N GLU A 278 8.00 -16.96 3.41
CA GLU A 278 8.34 -16.87 4.84
C GLU A 278 7.97 -18.14 5.63
N ASP A 279 7.73 -19.28 4.99
CA ASP A 279 7.24 -20.51 5.60
C ASP A 279 7.90 -20.86 6.95
N LYS A 280 9.23 -20.89 6.99
CA LYS A 280 10.02 -21.23 8.19
C LYS A 280 9.78 -20.25 9.34
N ILE A 281 9.62 -18.97 9.02
CA ILE A 281 9.39 -17.91 10.02
C ILE A 281 7.97 -18.02 10.56
N LEU A 282 7.00 -18.26 9.68
CA LEU A 282 5.58 -18.38 10.03
C LEU A 282 5.33 -19.61 10.89
N VAL A 283 5.85 -20.76 10.50
CA VAL A 283 5.76 -22.01 11.27
C VAL A 283 6.39 -21.86 12.67
N ALA A 284 7.60 -21.30 12.73
CA ALA A 284 8.27 -21.06 14.01
C ALA A 284 7.53 -20.04 14.90
N ALA A 285 6.84 -19.07 14.33
CA ALA A 285 6.01 -18.12 15.06
C ALA A 285 4.70 -18.78 15.54
N GLY A 286 4.09 -19.60 14.71
CA GLY A 286 2.91 -20.41 15.08
C GLY A 286 3.17 -21.32 16.26
N GLN A 287 4.30 -22.04 16.25
CA GLN A 287 4.72 -22.93 17.35
C GLN A 287 4.98 -22.17 18.67
N ARG A 288 5.46 -20.93 18.61
CA ARG A 288 5.72 -20.09 19.78
C ARG A 288 4.51 -19.32 20.28
N GLY A 289 3.41 -19.29 19.54
CA GLY A 289 2.24 -18.47 19.85
C GLY A 289 2.48 -16.97 19.75
N ASP A 290 3.64 -16.53 19.23
CA ASP A 290 4.02 -15.13 19.14
C ASP A 290 3.93 -14.62 17.69
N ARG A 291 3.04 -13.66 17.46
CA ARG A 291 2.89 -12.95 16.17
C ARG A 291 3.90 -11.80 15.98
N ARG A 292 4.95 -11.72 16.81
CA ARG A 292 5.98 -10.67 16.68
C ARG A 292 6.98 -11.03 15.59
N PHE A 293 6.74 -10.54 14.38
CA PHE A 293 7.69 -10.64 13.28
C PHE A 293 8.75 -9.53 13.37
N GLY A 294 9.74 -9.72 14.20
CA GLY A 294 10.97 -8.93 14.20
C GLY A 294 12.01 -9.60 13.28
N ALA A 295 11.81 -9.59 11.97
CA ALA A 295 12.86 -10.02 11.06
C ALA A 295 14.04 -9.05 11.16
N ARG A 296 15.15 -9.49 11.76
CA ARG A 296 16.41 -8.71 11.74
C ARG A 296 16.82 -8.54 10.27
N ILE A 297 17.12 -7.32 9.85
CA ILE A 297 17.53 -6.98 8.47
C ILE A 297 18.63 -7.93 7.99
N SER A 298 19.57 -8.31 8.87
CA SER A 298 20.63 -9.29 8.59
C SER A 298 20.11 -10.66 8.13
N VAL A 299 19.00 -11.14 8.69
CA VAL A 299 18.38 -12.41 8.30
C VAL A 299 17.78 -12.30 6.89
N VAL A 300 17.11 -11.19 6.60
CA VAL A 300 16.54 -10.92 5.27
C VAL A 300 17.65 -10.80 4.22
N VAL A 301 18.70 -10.05 4.50
CA VAL A 301 19.85 -9.88 3.61
C VAL A 301 20.56 -11.22 3.36
N LYS A 302 20.82 -12.01 4.41
CA LYS A 302 21.41 -13.36 4.28
C LYS A 302 20.53 -14.29 3.45
N TYR A 303 19.22 -14.19 3.59
CA TYR A 303 18.27 -15.00 2.82
C TYR A 303 18.24 -14.59 1.35
N ILE A 304 18.21 -13.29 1.04
CA ILE A 304 18.28 -12.76 -0.34
C ILE A 304 19.61 -13.18 -0.99
N TRP A 305 20.74 -13.02 -0.27
CA TRP A 305 22.05 -13.45 -0.75
C TRP A 305 22.08 -14.94 -1.09
N ARG A 306 21.52 -15.79 -0.22
CA ARG A 306 21.45 -17.25 -0.45
C ARG A 306 20.62 -17.61 -1.67
N ILE A 307 19.50 -16.91 -1.91
CA ILE A 307 18.66 -17.12 -3.10
C ILE A 307 19.40 -16.68 -4.36
N THR A 308 20.02 -15.50 -4.33
CA THR A 308 20.82 -14.98 -5.45
C THR A 308 21.99 -15.91 -5.80
N TRP A 309 22.69 -16.39 -4.78
CA TRP A 309 23.77 -17.39 -4.97
C TRP A 309 23.27 -18.69 -5.59
N ARG A 310 22.18 -19.25 -5.09
CA ARG A 310 21.57 -20.45 -5.67
C ARG A 310 21.10 -20.23 -7.10
N TRP A 311 20.61 -19.06 -7.40
CA TRP A 311 20.24 -18.70 -8.76
C TRP A 311 21.46 -18.61 -9.68
N ALA A 312 22.52 -17.95 -9.25
CA ALA A 312 23.76 -17.83 -10.01
C ALA A 312 24.44 -19.19 -10.25
N THR A 313 24.28 -20.15 -9.33
CA THR A 313 24.85 -21.50 -9.42
C THR A 313 23.92 -22.52 -10.09
N GLY A 314 22.77 -22.10 -10.65
CA GLY A 314 21.80 -23.01 -11.28
C GLY A 314 21.04 -23.94 -10.31
N ARG A 315 21.28 -23.82 -9.01
CA ARG A 315 20.65 -24.66 -7.96
C ARG A 315 19.35 -24.10 -7.41
N TYR A 316 18.80 -23.09 -8.08
CA TYR A 316 17.57 -22.45 -7.66
C TYR A 316 16.32 -23.14 -8.23
N HIS A 317 15.38 -23.51 -7.35
CA HIS A 317 14.06 -24.00 -7.74
C HIS A 317 13.00 -23.02 -7.28
N ARG A 318 11.98 -22.83 -8.10
CA ARG A 318 10.82 -21.97 -7.77
C ARG A 318 10.05 -22.54 -6.57
N PHE A 319 9.35 -21.68 -5.84
CA PHE A 319 8.51 -22.06 -4.70
C PHE A 319 7.19 -22.73 -5.09
N GLY A 320 7.04 -23.16 -6.34
CA GLY A 320 5.81 -23.75 -6.84
C GLY A 320 4.89 -22.72 -7.48
N TYR A 321 3.59 -22.92 -7.35
CA TYR A 321 2.57 -22.02 -7.84
C TYR A 321 2.25 -20.92 -6.84
N ALA A 322 1.90 -19.74 -7.38
CA ALA A 322 1.20 -18.68 -6.67
C ALA A 322 -0.04 -18.31 -7.50
N ALA A 323 -1.21 -18.36 -6.90
CA ALA A 323 -2.45 -18.08 -7.61
C ALA A 323 -3.25 -16.97 -6.91
N VAL A 324 -3.92 -16.15 -7.73
CA VAL A 324 -4.82 -15.08 -7.30
C VAL A 324 -6.14 -15.25 -8.01
N SER A 325 -7.23 -15.21 -7.26
CA SER A 325 -8.59 -15.17 -7.78
C SER A 325 -9.28 -13.88 -7.39
N PHE A 326 -10.09 -13.34 -8.29
CA PHE A 326 -10.92 -12.16 -8.06
C PHE A 326 -12.38 -12.60 -8.02
N GLY A 327 -13.05 -12.38 -6.89
CA GLY A 327 -14.46 -12.68 -6.72
C GLY A 327 -15.38 -11.58 -7.27
N ALA A 328 -16.68 -11.82 -7.24
CA ALA A 328 -17.68 -10.86 -7.68
C ALA A 328 -17.63 -9.57 -6.83
N PRO A 329 -17.65 -8.38 -7.48
CA PRO A 329 -17.71 -7.11 -6.79
C PRO A 329 -18.93 -6.97 -5.88
N LEU A 330 -18.76 -6.26 -4.78
CA LEU A 330 -19.81 -5.91 -3.83
C LEU A 330 -19.91 -4.39 -3.73
N SER A 331 -20.99 -3.81 -4.23
CA SER A 331 -21.31 -2.39 -4.08
C SER A 331 -21.75 -2.12 -2.64
N LEU A 332 -21.14 -1.12 -1.99
CA LEU A 332 -21.55 -0.67 -0.65
C LEU A 332 -22.95 -0.08 -0.68
N ARG A 333 -23.28 0.66 -1.73
CA ARG A 333 -24.63 1.22 -1.94
C ARG A 333 -25.69 0.12 -2.00
N ALA A 334 -25.46 -0.92 -2.78
CA ALA A 334 -26.38 -2.06 -2.87
C ALA A 334 -26.44 -2.89 -1.58
N PHE A 335 -25.32 -3.02 -0.87
CA PHE A 335 -25.26 -3.75 0.40
C PHE A 335 -25.96 -3.00 1.54
N ALA A 336 -25.80 -1.68 1.62
CA ALA A 336 -26.43 -0.82 2.64
C ALA A 336 -27.96 -0.77 2.47
N GLY A 337 -28.46 -0.78 1.22
CA GLY A 337 -29.88 -0.58 0.97
C GLY A 337 -30.36 0.76 1.55
N THR A 338 -31.42 0.71 2.38
CA THR A 338 -31.99 1.91 3.04
C THR A 338 -31.46 2.16 4.45
N LYS A 339 -30.59 1.29 4.98
CA LYS A 339 -30.01 1.40 6.33
C LYS A 339 -28.49 1.38 6.28
N PRO A 340 -27.80 2.12 7.17
CA PRO A 340 -26.35 2.00 7.29
C PRO A 340 -25.96 0.54 7.56
N PRO A 341 -24.99 -0.02 6.82
CA PRO A 341 -24.58 -1.42 7.00
C PRO A 341 -23.89 -1.61 8.34
N LEU A 342 -24.18 -2.70 9.03
CA LEU A 342 -23.35 -3.15 10.14
C LEU A 342 -21.97 -3.55 9.58
N ILE A 343 -20.93 -2.94 10.07
CA ILE A 343 -19.56 -3.17 9.58
C ILE A 343 -19.13 -4.62 9.79
N GLU A 344 -19.63 -5.26 10.83
CA GLU A 344 -19.42 -6.68 11.17
C GLU A 344 -20.00 -7.60 10.09
N ASP A 345 -21.19 -7.31 9.59
CA ASP A 345 -21.87 -8.10 8.56
C ASP A 345 -21.15 -7.94 7.21
N LEU A 346 -20.79 -6.69 6.86
CA LEU A 346 -20.00 -6.42 5.67
C LEU A 346 -18.66 -7.15 5.70
N ALA A 347 -17.95 -7.07 6.81
CA ALA A 347 -16.65 -7.72 6.96
C ALA A 347 -16.77 -9.25 6.90
N SER A 348 -17.81 -9.82 7.50
CA SER A 348 -18.10 -11.27 7.49
C SER A 348 -18.45 -11.75 6.08
N ASP A 349 -19.29 -11.01 5.34
CA ASP A 349 -19.64 -11.34 3.95
C ASP A 349 -18.42 -11.26 3.03
N LEU A 350 -17.59 -10.22 3.18
CA LEU A 350 -16.35 -10.09 2.43
C LEU A 350 -15.39 -11.26 2.69
N MET A 351 -15.21 -11.68 3.95
CA MET A 351 -14.36 -12.83 4.27
C MET A 351 -14.93 -14.14 3.73
N ARG A 352 -16.24 -14.32 3.76
CA ARG A 352 -16.92 -15.49 3.15
C ARG A 352 -16.68 -15.52 1.63
N ARG A 353 -16.82 -14.37 0.95
CA ARG A 353 -16.57 -14.26 -0.51
C ARG A 353 -15.11 -14.52 -0.86
N ILE A 354 -14.17 -14.06 -0.05
CA ILE A 354 -12.73 -14.39 -0.20
C ILE A 354 -12.56 -15.91 -0.09
N GLY A 355 -13.13 -16.54 0.95
CA GLY A 355 -13.05 -17.97 1.17
C GLY A 355 -13.57 -18.79 -0.01
N ALA A 356 -14.68 -18.35 -0.62
CA ALA A 356 -15.30 -19.03 -1.75
C ALA A 356 -14.44 -19.05 -3.03
N VAL A 357 -13.48 -18.12 -3.18
CA VAL A 357 -12.65 -18.03 -4.37
C VAL A 357 -11.16 -18.34 -4.12
N VAL A 358 -10.83 -18.93 -2.94
CA VAL A 358 -9.43 -19.33 -2.65
C VAL A 358 -8.97 -20.38 -3.68
N PRO A 359 -7.90 -20.11 -4.43
CA PRO A 359 -7.40 -21.06 -5.43
C PRO A 359 -6.92 -22.36 -4.77
N VAL A 360 -7.35 -23.49 -5.28
CA VAL A 360 -6.81 -24.80 -4.89
C VAL A 360 -5.51 -25.03 -5.63
N LEU A 361 -4.45 -25.37 -4.89
CA LEU A 361 -3.11 -25.62 -5.42
C LEU A 361 -2.62 -27.02 -5.06
N PRO A 362 -1.74 -27.62 -5.87
CA PRO A 362 -1.34 -29.02 -5.70
C PRO A 362 -0.73 -29.35 -4.32
N VAL A 363 0.18 -28.51 -3.83
CA VAL A 363 0.88 -28.79 -2.57
C VAL A 363 -0.05 -28.64 -1.35
N PRO A 364 -0.84 -27.55 -1.18
CA PRO A 364 -1.82 -27.47 -0.11
C PRO A 364 -2.87 -28.57 -0.17
N LEU A 365 -3.32 -28.94 -1.37
CA LEU A 365 -4.30 -30.04 -1.54
C LEU A 365 -3.73 -31.38 -1.05
N ALA A 366 -2.55 -31.76 -1.53
CA ALA A 366 -1.86 -32.97 -1.09
C ALA A 366 -1.63 -32.95 0.43
N ALA A 367 -1.14 -31.84 0.98
CA ALA A 367 -0.93 -31.69 2.42
C ALA A 367 -2.22 -31.88 3.22
N SER A 368 -3.35 -31.36 2.74
CA SER A 368 -4.65 -31.54 3.38
C SER A 368 -5.08 -33.01 3.40
N VAL A 369 -4.84 -33.75 2.30
CA VAL A 369 -5.13 -35.19 2.25
C VAL A 369 -4.28 -35.95 3.26
N PHE A 370 -2.95 -35.71 3.29
CA PHE A 370 -2.05 -36.38 4.25
C PHE A 370 -2.38 -36.06 5.70
N LEU A 371 -2.73 -34.82 6.02
CA LEU A 371 -3.12 -34.42 7.38
C LEU A 371 -4.47 -34.95 7.80
N SER A 372 -5.38 -35.23 6.86
CA SER A 372 -6.70 -35.79 7.12
C SER A 372 -6.69 -37.33 7.20
N ALA A 373 -5.64 -37.96 6.70
CA ALA A 373 -5.56 -39.43 6.72
C ALA A 373 -5.40 -39.95 8.14
N LYS A 374 -6.34 -40.85 8.56
CA LYS A 374 -6.34 -41.50 9.88
C LYS A 374 -5.42 -42.74 9.93
N ALA A 375 -4.90 -43.15 8.78
CA ALA A 375 -4.03 -44.31 8.63
C ALA A 375 -2.87 -43.98 7.68
N PRO A 376 -1.73 -44.70 7.74
CA PRO A 376 -0.68 -44.54 6.75
C PRO A 376 -1.23 -44.73 5.33
N LEU A 377 -0.92 -43.81 4.45
CA LEU A 377 -1.26 -43.92 3.03
C LEU A 377 -0.24 -44.86 2.39
N SER A 378 -0.70 -46.01 1.90
CA SER A 378 0.12 -46.98 1.17
C SER A 378 0.45 -46.51 -0.23
#